data_09dcd618f199152a2faaaf7123483021
#
_entry.id   09dcd618f199152a2faaaf7123483021
#
_cell.length_a   1.000
_cell.length_b   1.000
_cell.length_c   1.000
_cell.angle_alpha   90.00
_cell.angle_beta   90.00
_cell.angle_gamma   90.00
#
_symmetry.space_group_name_H-M   'P 1'
#
loop_
_entity.id
_entity.type
_entity.pdbx_description
1 polymer ?
#
loop_
_entity_poly.entity_id
_entity_poly.type
_entity_poly.pdbx_seq_one_letter_code
_entity_poly.pdbx_strand_id
1 'polypeptide(L)'
;MNKTEDEVVRLTAECLTRYWKRDSTFIFSHCAPKIVWISARQDEYLLTLDEVKENLETNCAAIPSCHLQHAEFQVAASCSELYVITGKYLVTTDPEEKFFLSAQQRCTFVWENTGNGLQISHIHISNPIGELKIAEDEAFPDTMGKMASHYMKEEILRLTSDRKLSVCDVNGSLIFLQLSDVMFISALGKETVVRTL
;
A
#
# COMPACT_ATOMS: atom_id res chain seq x y z
N MET A 1 18.31 21.67 -5.97
CA MET A 1 17.73 21.56 -4.59
C MET A 1 18.79 22.08 -3.62
N ASN A 2 18.42 22.80 -2.60
CA ASN A 2 19.37 23.21 -1.56
C ASN A 2 19.56 22.06 -0.54
N LYS A 3 20.59 22.11 0.29
CA LYS A 3 20.93 21.04 1.25
C LYS A 3 19.76 20.66 2.19
N THR A 4 18.92 21.63 2.56
CA THR A 4 17.74 21.39 3.42
C THR A 4 16.61 20.74 2.65
N GLU A 5 16.41 21.08 1.39
CA GLU A 5 15.42 20.41 0.52
C GLU A 5 15.75 18.93 0.30
N ASP A 6 17.02 18.60 0.05
CA ASP A 6 17.46 17.21 -0.05
C ASP A 6 17.22 16.45 1.25
N GLU A 7 17.45 17.11 2.38
CA GLU A 7 17.25 16.49 3.69
C GLU A 7 15.79 16.22 4.01
N VAL A 8 14.87 17.15 3.76
CA VAL A 8 13.44 16.90 4.03
C VAL A 8 12.85 15.85 3.10
N VAL A 9 13.30 15.75 1.86
CA VAL A 9 12.93 14.65 0.95
C VAL A 9 13.41 13.32 1.51
N ARG A 10 14.66 13.23 1.93
CA ARG A 10 15.23 12.02 2.54
C ARG A 10 14.49 11.62 3.83
N LEU A 11 14.21 12.58 4.71
CA LEU A 11 13.49 12.35 5.96
C LEU A 11 12.05 11.87 5.70
N THR A 12 11.37 12.45 4.72
CA THR A 12 10.02 12.00 4.32
C THR A 12 10.03 10.53 3.86
N ALA A 13 10.98 10.17 3.01
CA ALA A 13 11.14 8.79 2.56
C ALA A 13 11.44 7.84 3.73
N GLU A 14 12.31 8.25 4.66
CA GLU A 14 12.66 7.45 5.83
C GLU A 14 11.48 7.30 6.81
N CYS A 15 10.73 8.36 7.07
CA CYS A 15 9.52 8.32 7.89
C CYS A 15 8.53 7.27 7.37
N LEU A 16 8.22 7.29 6.08
CA LEU A 16 7.29 6.33 5.48
C LEU A 16 7.85 4.92 5.45
N THR A 17 9.13 4.75 5.12
CA THR A 17 9.76 3.43 5.10
C THR A 17 9.71 2.76 6.47
N ARG A 18 10.05 3.48 7.53
CA ARG A 18 10.02 2.94 8.90
C ARG A 18 8.58 2.72 9.39
N TYR A 19 7.67 3.66 9.11
CA TYR A 19 6.25 3.52 9.44
C TYR A 19 5.68 2.20 8.90
N TRP A 20 5.91 1.89 7.64
CA TRP A 20 5.45 0.65 7.03
C TRP A 20 6.20 -0.60 7.50
N LYS A 21 7.37 -0.44 8.14
CA LYS A 21 8.08 -1.49 8.90
C LYS A 21 7.63 -1.59 10.36
N ARG A 22 6.50 -0.95 10.73
CA ARG A 22 5.98 -0.88 12.11
C ARG A 22 6.88 -0.14 13.11
N ASP A 23 7.84 0.65 12.63
CA ASP A 23 8.64 1.56 13.44
C ASP A 23 8.06 2.99 13.31
N SER A 24 7.00 3.25 14.06
CA SER A 24 6.37 4.58 14.12
C SER A 24 7.13 5.57 14.98
N THR A 25 8.08 5.13 15.79
CA THR A 25 8.84 6.00 16.71
C THR A 25 9.61 7.08 15.97
N PHE A 26 10.15 6.74 14.80
CA PHE A 26 10.91 7.67 13.98
C PHE A 26 10.04 8.82 13.46
N ILE A 27 8.88 8.53 12.87
CA ILE A 27 7.98 9.56 12.36
C ILE A 27 7.43 10.43 13.53
N PHE A 28 7.10 9.82 14.67
CA PHE A 28 6.63 10.56 15.85
C PHE A 28 7.67 11.52 16.38
N SER A 29 8.95 11.17 16.34
CA SER A 29 10.03 12.06 16.80
C SER A 29 10.19 13.33 15.94
N HIS A 30 9.62 13.31 14.73
CA HIS A 30 9.62 14.47 13.83
C HIS A 30 8.29 15.19 13.77
N CYS A 31 7.22 14.66 14.35
CA CYS A 31 5.90 15.31 14.34
C CYS A 31 5.84 16.48 15.34
N ALA A 32 5.25 17.58 14.89
CA ALA A 32 4.89 18.68 15.77
C ALA A 32 3.75 18.24 16.73
N PRO A 33 3.65 18.80 17.95
CA PRO A 33 2.56 18.49 18.89
C PRO A 33 1.16 18.73 18.30
N LYS A 34 1.02 19.74 17.45
CA LYS A 34 -0.21 20.08 16.72
C LYS A 34 -0.13 19.65 15.26
N ILE A 35 0.18 18.38 15.04
CA ILE A 35 0.19 17.83 13.68
C ILE A 35 -1.24 17.65 13.18
N VAL A 36 -1.45 17.86 11.89
CA VAL A 36 -2.65 17.41 11.17
C VAL A 36 -2.30 16.16 10.40
N TRP A 37 -2.92 15.04 10.77
CA TRP A 37 -2.72 13.75 10.11
C TRP A 37 -4.01 13.30 9.44
N ILE A 38 -3.98 13.22 8.12
CA ILE A 38 -5.09 12.76 7.29
C ILE A 38 -4.62 11.53 6.51
N SER A 39 -5.32 10.43 6.63
CA SER A 39 -5.02 9.26 5.82
C SER A 39 -6.24 8.71 5.08
N ALA A 40 -6.08 7.56 4.44
CA ALA A 40 -7.12 6.96 3.63
C ALA A 40 -8.26 6.31 4.45
N ARG A 41 -8.12 6.18 5.77
CA ARG A 41 -9.17 5.65 6.64
C ARG A 41 -10.13 6.76 7.07
N GLN A 42 -11.39 6.41 7.23
CA GLN A 42 -12.44 7.37 7.58
C GLN A 42 -12.23 8.03 8.95
N ASP A 43 -11.62 7.32 9.88
CA ASP A 43 -11.35 7.73 11.26
C ASP A 43 -9.99 8.43 11.45
N GLU A 44 -9.22 8.62 10.39
CA GLU A 44 -7.89 9.21 10.44
C GLU A 44 -7.87 10.66 9.95
N TYR A 45 -8.64 11.50 10.63
CA TYR A 45 -8.53 12.95 10.61
C TYR A 45 -8.16 13.43 12.02
N LEU A 46 -6.85 13.43 12.32
CA LEU A 46 -6.30 13.62 13.65
C LEU A 46 -5.57 14.96 13.71
N LEU A 47 -5.69 15.68 14.81
CA LEU A 47 -5.24 17.07 14.94
C LEU A 47 -4.12 17.26 15.97
N THR A 48 -3.76 16.18 16.66
CA THR A 48 -2.69 16.21 17.67
C THR A 48 -1.82 14.96 17.56
N LEU A 49 -0.57 15.06 17.99
CA LEU A 49 0.35 13.93 18.03
C LEU A 49 -0.14 12.82 18.98
N ASP A 50 -0.82 13.19 20.06
CA ASP A 50 -1.33 12.21 21.02
C ASP A 50 -2.48 11.40 20.42
N GLU A 51 -3.41 12.03 19.67
CA GLU A 51 -4.44 11.32 18.91
C GLU A 51 -3.83 10.37 17.86
N VAL A 52 -2.77 10.80 17.17
CA VAL A 52 -2.06 9.97 16.18
C VAL A 52 -1.45 8.73 16.85
N LYS A 53 -0.79 8.91 18.01
CA LYS A 53 -0.20 7.79 18.75
C LYS A 53 -1.26 6.80 19.21
N GLU A 54 -2.34 7.28 19.83
CA GLU A 54 -3.45 6.44 20.31
C GLU A 54 -4.11 5.65 19.18
N ASN A 55 -4.35 6.31 18.04
CA ASN A 55 -4.90 5.65 16.86
C ASN A 55 -3.99 4.55 16.33
N LEU A 56 -2.69 4.82 16.21
CA LEU A 56 -1.72 3.86 15.70
C LEU A 56 -1.47 2.70 16.68
N GLU A 57 -1.42 2.95 17.99
CA GLU A 57 -1.30 1.90 19.01
C GLU A 57 -2.49 0.94 18.97
N THR A 58 -3.70 1.48 18.78
CA THR A 58 -4.92 0.68 18.65
C THR A 58 -4.94 -0.17 17.39
N ASN A 59 -4.43 0.35 16.27
CA ASN A 59 -4.55 -0.26 14.96
C ASN A 59 -3.28 -0.99 14.47
N CYS A 60 -2.13 -0.81 15.15
CA CYS A 60 -0.84 -1.34 14.66
C CYS A 60 -0.81 -2.86 14.45
N ALA A 61 -1.56 -3.61 15.24
CA ALA A 61 -1.65 -5.06 15.09
C ALA A 61 -2.36 -5.50 13.79
N ALA A 62 -3.21 -4.63 13.22
CA ALA A 62 -3.93 -4.89 11.98
C ALA A 62 -3.13 -4.49 10.74
N ILE A 63 -2.08 -3.67 10.90
CA ILE A 63 -1.25 -3.22 9.78
C ILE A 63 -0.14 -4.26 9.54
N PRO A 64 -0.06 -4.89 8.35
CA PRO A 64 1.03 -5.80 8.03
C PRO A 64 2.35 -5.05 7.89
N SER A 65 3.48 -5.74 8.08
CA SER A 65 4.78 -5.19 7.69
C SER A 65 4.85 -5.07 6.17
N CYS A 66 5.25 -3.90 5.69
CA CYS A 66 5.31 -3.60 4.27
C CYS A 66 6.63 -2.92 3.90
N HIS A 67 6.93 -2.93 2.62
CA HIS A 67 8.01 -2.15 2.05
C HIS A 67 7.50 -1.26 0.92
N LEU A 68 8.25 -0.18 0.65
CA LEU A 68 7.95 0.77 -0.41
C LEU A 68 8.68 0.37 -1.69
N GLN A 69 7.95 0.39 -2.81
CA GLN A 69 8.50 0.19 -4.14
C GLN A 69 8.20 1.41 -5.02
N HIS A 70 9.05 1.68 -5.99
CA HIS A 70 8.87 2.77 -6.95
C HIS A 70 8.57 4.12 -6.29
N ALA A 71 9.20 4.37 -5.14
CA ALA A 71 8.97 5.58 -4.37
C ALA A 71 9.67 6.78 -5.02
N GLU A 72 8.89 7.82 -5.28
CA GLU A 72 9.34 9.09 -5.83
C GLU A 72 8.86 10.21 -4.92
N PHE A 73 9.78 11.04 -4.43
CA PHE A 73 9.48 12.18 -3.58
C PHE A 73 10.12 13.44 -4.16
N GLN A 74 9.42 14.56 -4.08
CA GLN A 74 9.91 15.85 -4.58
C GLN A 74 9.41 17.01 -3.73
N VAL A 75 10.17 18.09 -3.73
CA VAL A 75 9.73 19.37 -3.18
C VAL A 75 8.71 19.99 -4.13
N ALA A 76 7.48 20.16 -3.66
CA ALA A 76 6.42 20.83 -4.41
C ALA A 76 6.45 22.35 -4.22
N ALA A 77 6.82 22.81 -3.02
CA ALA A 77 7.00 24.20 -2.68
C ALA A 77 7.96 24.33 -1.49
N SER A 78 8.70 25.41 -1.42
CA SER A 78 9.53 25.74 -0.25
C SER A 78 9.65 27.24 -0.05
N CYS A 79 9.84 27.63 1.21
CA CYS A 79 10.29 28.95 1.62
C CYS A 79 11.29 28.80 2.79
N SER A 80 11.71 29.90 3.42
CA SER A 80 12.75 29.85 4.48
C SER A 80 12.45 28.90 5.63
N GLU A 81 11.19 28.73 5.98
CA GLU A 81 10.76 28.01 7.19
C GLU A 81 9.81 26.84 6.89
N LEU A 82 9.41 26.65 5.62
CA LEU A 82 8.39 25.67 5.28
C LEU A 82 8.74 24.93 3.98
N TYR A 83 8.56 23.60 4.02
CA TYR A 83 8.81 22.72 2.88
C TYR A 83 7.60 21.80 2.67
N VAL A 84 7.06 21.80 1.47
CA VAL A 84 5.97 20.91 1.06
C VAL A 84 6.56 19.83 0.18
N ILE A 85 6.49 18.59 0.66
CA ILE A 85 6.97 17.41 -0.06
C ILE A 85 5.78 16.63 -0.55
N THR A 86 5.77 16.29 -1.83
CA THR A 86 4.81 15.36 -2.41
C THR A 86 5.50 14.07 -2.83
N GLY A 87 4.77 12.97 -2.75
CA GLY A 87 5.31 11.68 -3.16
C GLY A 87 4.25 10.72 -3.66
N LYS A 88 4.72 9.73 -4.42
CA LYS A 88 3.95 8.55 -4.82
C LYS A 88 4.81 7.32 -4.62
N TYR A 89 4.20 6.23 -4.22
CA TYR A 89 4.88 4.97 -3.95
C TYR A 89 3.89 3.81 -3.96
N LEU A 90 4.41 2.61 -4.17
CA LEU A 90 3.68 1.37 -4.02
C LEU A 90 4.02 0.77 -2.67
N VAL A 91 3.02 0.49 -1.85
CA VAL A 91 3.15 -0.25 -0.59
C VAL A 91 2.86 -1.71 -0.90
N THR A 92 3.77 -2.60 -0.53
CA THR A 92 3.62 -4.04 -0.73
C THR A 92 3.96 -4.75 0.56
N THR A 93 3.15 -5.72 0.98
CA THR A 93 3.43 -6.54 2.16
C THR A 93 4.74 -7.30 2.02
N ASP A 94 5.43 -7.48 3.14
CA ASP A 94 6.67 -8.25 3.16
C ASP A 94 6.40 -9.73 2.86
N PRO A 95 7.37 -10.46 2.26
CA PRO A 95 7.20 -11.85 1.86
C PRO A 95 6.85 -12.81 3.00
N GLU A 96 7.17 -12.44 4.24
CA GLU A 96 6.90 -13.22 5.45
C GLU A 96 5.47 -13.07 5.96
N GLU A 97 4.73 -12.08 5.47
CA GLU A 97 3.35 -11.85 5.86
C GLU A 97 2.41 -12.90 5.26
N LYS A 98 1.37 -13.25 6.00
CA LYS A 98 0.44 -14.33 5.63
C LYS A 98 -0.47 -14.00 4.44
N PHE A 99 -0.51 -12.76 4.03
CA PHE A 99 -1.34 -12.31 2.93
C PHE A 99 -0.61 -11.24 2.12
N PHE A 100 -0.94 -11.18 0.85
CA PHE A 100 -0.39 -10.18 -0.07
C PHE A 100 -1.33 -8.98 -0.16
N LEU A 101 -0.80 -7.80 0.07
CA LEU A 101 -1.46 -6.53 -0.17
C LEU A 101 -0.52 -5.64 -0.96
N SER A 102 -1.03 -5.01 -2.01
CA SER A 102 -0.31 -4.00 -2.76
C SER A 102 -1.23 -2.84 -3.03
N ALA A 103 -0.80 -1.64 -2.67
CA ALA A 103 -1.60 -0.43 -2.83
C ALA A 103 -0.72 0.74 -3.27
N GLN A 104 -1.13 1.41 -4.35
CA GLN A 104 -0.51 2.66 -4.72
C GLN A 104 -0.98 3.77 -3.79
N GLN A 105 -0.04 4.55 -3.28
CA GLN A 105 -0.32 5.70 -2.41
C GLN A 105 0.31 6.97 -2.95
N ARG A 106 -0.27 8.07 -2.56
CA ARG A 106 0.24 9.43 -2.74
C ARG A 106 0.27 10.11 -1.39
N CYS A 107 1.25 10.96 -1.17
CA CYS A 107 1.36 11.71 0.08
C CYS A 107 1.72 13.17 -0.14
N THR A 108 1.38 13.97 0.86
CA THR A 108 1.88 15.33 1.05
C THR A 108 2.35 15.44 2.49
N PHE A 109 3.58 15.91 2.67
CA PHE A 109 4.16 16.27 3.97
C PHE A 109 4.46 17.75 3.99
N VAL A 110 4.10 18.41 5.08
CA VAL A 110 4.53 19.79 5.34
C VAL A 110 5.51 19.75 6.50
N TRP A 111 6.73 20.19 6.23
CA TRP A 111 7.80 20.33 7.20
C TRP A 111 8.00 21.79 7.54
N GLU A 112 8.15 22.07 8.82
CA GLU A 112 8.48 23.39 9.35
C GLU A 112 9.88 23.39 9.93
N ASN A 113 10.68 24.40 9.58
CA ASN A 113 11.97 24.63 10.21
C ASN A 113 11.77 25.51 11.42
N THR A 114 11.70 24.90 12.58
CA THR A 114 11.55 25.59 13.87
C THR A 114 12.93 25.84 14.50
N GLY A 115 12.97 26.66 15.57
CA GLY A 115 14.21 26.84 16.35
C GLY A 115 14.79 25.53 16.94
N ASN A 116 13.98 24.46 16.97
CA ASN A 116 14.35 23.12 17.47
C ASN A 116 14.63 22.12 16.34
N GLY A 117 14.68 22.56 15.09
CA GLY A 117 14.91 21.71 13.92
C GLY A 117 13.66 21.50 13.05
N LEU A 118 13.75 20.52 12.15
CA LEU A 118 12.68 20.18 11.20
C LEU A 118 11.59 19.38 11.90
N GLN A 119 10.34 19.86 11.82
CA GLN A 119 9.16 19.18 12.35
C GLN A 119 8.08 19.05 11.28
N ILE A 120 7.33 17.95 11.32
CA ILE A 120 6.18 17.71 10.44
C ILE A 120 4.93 18.32 11.07
N SER A 121 4.32 19.28 10.41
CA SER A 121 3.06 19.90 10.86
C SER A 121 1.82 19.33 10.15
N HIS A 122 2.00 18.70 8.97
CA HIS A 122 0.89 18.11 8.23
C HIS A 122 1.35 16.85 7.46
N ILE A 123 0.53 15.83 7.52
CA ILE A 123 0.63 14.63 6.67
C ILE A 123 -0.73 14.37 6.03
N HIS A 124 -0.74 14.17 4.72
CA HIS A 124 -1.89 13.66 4.01
C HIS A 124 -1.46 12.48 3.15
N ILE A 125 -2.12 11.34 3.34
CA ILE A 125 -1.91 10.13 2.55
C ILE A 125 -3.23 9.75 1.90
N SER A 126 -3.20 9.46 0.61
CA SER A 126 -4.38 9.05 -0.15
C SER A 126 -4.07 7.88 -1.06
N ASN A 127 -5.08 7.05 -1.28
CA ASN A 127 -5.04 6.00 -2.29
C ASN A 127 -5.70 6.53 -3.57
N PRO A 128 -5.09 6.39 -4.76
CA PRO A 128 -5.79 6.66 -5.99
C PRO A 128 -6.96 5.68 -6.11
N ILE A 129 -8.13 6.20 -6.38
CA ILE A 129 -9.28 5.38 -6.78
C ILE A 129 -8.99 4.98 -8.22
N GLY A 130 -8.70 3.69 -8.45
CA GLY A 130 -8.55 3.13 -9.79
C GLY A 130 -9.89 3.03 -10.52
N GLU A 131 -10.00 2.17 -11.50
CA GLU A 131 -11.23 1.94 -12.28
C GLU A 131 -12.37 1.28 -11.49
N LEU A 132 -12.27 1.19 -10.17
CA LEU A 132 -13.34 0.63 -9.34
C LEU A 132 -14.55 1.55 -9.38
N LYS A 133 -15.61 1.03 -10.01
CA LYS A 133 -16.95 1.56 -9.84
C LYS A 133 -17.40 1.24 -8.42
N ILE A 134 -17.30 2.22 -7.53
CA ILE A 134 -17.90 2.14 -6.20
C ILE A 134 -19.41 2.20 -6.40
N ALA A 135 -20.16 1.19 -5.94
CA ALA A 135 -21.61 1.28 -5.89
C ALA A 135 -21.99 2.40 -4.91
N GLU A 136 -23.07 3.16 -5.23
CA GLU A 136 -23.46 4.38 -4.50
C GLU A 136 -23.65 4.19 -2.98
N ASP A 137 -23.80 2.94 -2.51
CA ASP A 137 -24.05 2.58 -1.11
C ASP A 137 -22.87 1.87 -0.42
N GLU A 138 -21.68 1.77 -1.04
CA GLU A 138 -20.54 1.07 -0.45
C GLU A 138 -19.60 2.04 0.29
N ALA A 139 -19.37 1.79 1.58
CA ALA A 139 -18.36 2.51 2.36
C ALA A 139 -16.93 2.17 1.88
N PHE A 140 -16.10 3.19 1.76
CA PHE A 140 -14.72 3.12 1.26
C PHE A 140 -13.82 2.03 1.90
N PRO A 141 -13.93 1.67 3.20
CA PRO A 141 -13.15 0.59 3.78
C PRO A 141 -13.45 -0.80 3.21
N ASP A 142 -14.72 -1.07 2.88
CA ASP A 142 -15.13 -2.33 2.25
C ASP A 142 -14.61 -2.44 0.82
N THR A 143 -14.46 -1.30 0.16
CA THR A 143 -13.89 -1.19 -1.18
C THR A 143 -12.39 -1.54 -1.20
N MET A 144 -11.62 -1.23 -0.15
CA MET A 144 -10.20 -1.61 -0.07
C MET A 144 -10.00 -3.13 -0.02
N GLY A 145 -10.83 -3.85 0.71
CA GLY A 145 -10.80 -5.32 0.73
C GLY A 145 -11.12 -5.91 -0.65
N LYS A 146 -12.10 -5.34 -1.35
CA LYS A 146 -12.46 -5.73 -2.73
C LYS A 146 -11.36 -5.33 -3.73
N MET A 147 -10.72 -4.17 -3.55
CA MET A 147 -9.56 -3.74 -4.37
C MET A 147 -8.38 -4.69 -4.20
N ALA A 148 -8.03 -5.05 -2.98
CA ALA A 148 -6.97 -6.02 -2.71
C ALA A 148 -7.30 -7.38 -3.35
N SER A 149 -8.55 -7.81 -3.25
CA SER A 149 -9.02 -9.07 -3.86
C SER A 149 -9.01 -9.02 -5.39
N HIS A 150 -9.40 -7.90 -5.99
CA HIS A 150 -9.36 -7.71 -7.45
C HIS A 150 -7.91 -7.66 -7.95
N TYR A 151 -7.06 -6.87 -7.29
CA TYR A 151 -5.63 -6.78 -7.62
C TYR A 151 -4.92 -8.13 -7.47
N MET A 152 -5.23 -8.89 -6.41
CA MET A 152 -4.69 -10.24 -6.24
C MET A 152 -5.12 -11.17 -7.37
N LYS A 153 -6.38 -11.08 -7.81
CA LYS A 153 -6.86 -11.87 -8.96
C LYS A 153 -6.13 -11.49 -10.25
N GLU A 154 -5.96 -10.21 -10.53
CA GLU A 154 -5.22 -9.76 -11.72
C GLU A 154 -3.74 -10.13 -11.66
N GLU A 155 -3.09 -10.00 -10.50
CA GLU A 155 -1.69 -10.37 -10.35
C GLU A 155 -1.48 -11.89 -10.42
N ILE A 156 -2.38 -12.69 -9.85
CA ILE A 156 -2.39 -14.14 -10.03
C ILE A 156 -2.59 -14.49 -11.51
N LEU A 157 -3.52 -13.85 -12.19
CA LEU A 157 -3.74 -14.05 -13.63
C LEU A 157 -2.49 -13.68 -14.42
N ARG A 158 -1.84 -12.55 -14.11
CA ARG A 158 -0.60 -12.12 -14.75
C ARG A 158 0.56 -13.10 -14.52
N LEU A 159 0.74 -13.57 -13.28
CA LEU A 159 1.78 -14.52 -12.90
C LEU A 159 1.53 -15.94 -13.47
N THR A 160 0.28 -16.26 -13.76
CA THR A 160 -0.12 -17.58 -14.27
C THR A 160 -0.38 -17.59 -15.78
N SER A 161 -0.50 -16.43 -16.43
CA SER A 161 -0.81 -16.32 -17.87
C SER A 161 0.16 -17.07 -18.78
N ASP A 162 1.43 -17.16 -18.38
CA ASP A 162 2.46 -17.87 -19.13
C ASP A 162 2.68 -19.34 -18.68
N ARG A 163 1.96 -19.79 -17.64
CA ARG A 163 2.09 -21.15 -17.12
C ARG A 163 1.09 -22.08 -17.81
N LYS A 164 1.62 -23.18 -18.33
CA LYS A 164 0.83 -24.25 -18.93
C LYS A 164 0.72 -25.42 -17.97
N LEU A 165 -0.50 -25.91 -17.79
CA LEU A 165 -0.76 -27.16 -17.12
C LEU A 165 -0.71 -28.29 -18.18
N SER A 166 0.19 -29.26 -18.00
CA SER A 166 0.21 -30.46 -18.84
C SER A 166 -0.68 -31.52 -18.20
N VAL A 167 -1.67 -31.96 -18.93
CA VAL A 167 -2.57 -33.06 -18.52
C VAL A 167 -2.56 -34.17 -19.57
N CYS A 168 -2.73 -35.42 -19.13
CA CYS A 168 -2.88 -36.54 -20.00
C CYS A 168 -4.39 -36.87 -20.11
N ASP A 169 -4.93 -36.89 -21.31
CA ASP A 169 -6.33 -37.26 -21.52
C ASP A 169 -6.58 -38.76 -21.31
N VAL A 170 -7.82 -39.18 -21.35
CA VAL A 170 -8.22 -40.56 -21.16
C VAL A 170 -7.70 -41.51 -22.26
N ASN A 171 -7.24 -40.96 -23.38
CA ASN A 171 -6.65 -41.69 -24.50
C ASN A 171 -5.11 -41.73 -24.44
N GLY A 172 -4.51 -41.10 -23.42
CA GLY A 172 -3.07 -41.04 -23.27
C GLY A 172 -2.40 -39.87 -24.03
N SER A 173 -3.18 -38.93 -24.60
CA SER A 173 -2.65 -37.76 -25.32
C SER A 173 -2.27 -36.66 -24.32
N LEU A 174 -1.10 -36.05 -24.54
CA LEU A 174 -0.65 -34.93 -23.71
C LEU A 174 -1.27 -33.63 -24.21
N ILE A 175 -2.04 -32.96 -23.33
CA ILE A 175 -2.69 -31.69 -23.60
C ILE A 175 -2.04 -30.62 -22.73
N PHE A 176 -1.77 -29.43 -23.31
CA PHE A 176 -1.26 -28.26 -22.60
C PHE A 176 -2.37 -27.22 -22.49
N LEU A 177 -2.83 -26.99 -21.27
CA LEU A 177 -3.83 -25.97 -20.95
C LEU A 177 -3.14 -24.72 -20.42
N GLN A 178 -3.61 -23.54 -20.83
CA GLN A 178 -3.19 -22.31 -20.12
C GLN A 178 -3.81 -22.32 -18.73
N LEU A 179 -3.03 -22.01 -17.70
CA LEU A 179 -3.54 -21.97 -16.33
C LEU A 179 -4.65 -20.92 -16.18
N SER A 180 -4.59 -19.83 -16.94
CA SER A 180 -5.64 -18.81 -17.02
C SER A 180 -7.00 -19.34 -17.50
N ASP A 181 -7.01 -20.41 -18.29
CA ASP A 181 -8.21 -20.99 -18.87
C ASP A 181 -8.84 -22.05 -17.96
N VAL A 182 -8.14 -22.45 -16.89
CA VAL A 182 -8.61 -23.47 -15.95
C VAL A 182 -9.56 -22.87 -14.94
N MET A 183 -10.83 -23.25 -14.97
CA MET A 183 -11.85 -22.80 -14.02
C MET A 183 -11.75 -23.54 -12.68
N PHE A 184 -11.67 -24.86 -12.73
CA PHE A 184 -11.47 -25.67 -11.53
C PHE A 184 -10.94 -27.07 -11.88
N ILE A 185 -10.35 -27.71 -10.89
CA ILE A 185 -9.87 -29.07 -10.94
C ILE A 185 -10.56 -29.85 -9.83
N SER A 186 -11.15 -30.99 -10.16
CA SER A 186 -11.81 -31.86 -9.18
C SER A 186 -11.42 -33.31 -9.38
N ALA A 187 -11.38 -34.09 -8.31
CA ALA A 187 -11.18 -35.53 -8.36
C ALA A 187 -12.51 -36.25 -8.55
N LEU A 188 -12.57 -37.17 -9.49
CA LEU A 188 -13.72 -38.03 -9.72
C LEU A 188 -13.24 -39.50 -9.74
N GLY A 189 -13.27 -40.16 -8.59
CA GLY A 189 -12.74 -41.52 -8.45
C GLY A 189 -11.24 -41.57 -8.66
N LYS A 190 -10.79 -42.28 -9.73
CA LYS A 190 -9.38 -42.35 -10.11
C LYS A 190 -8.95 -41.32 -11.16
N GLU A 191 -9.88 -40.53 -11.59
CA GLU A 191 -9.67 -39.51 -12.64
C GLU A 191 -9.68 -38.10 -12.05
N THR A 192 -9.03 -37.20 -12.75
CA THR A 192 -9.06 -35.75 -12.46
C THR A 192 -9.81 -35.03 -13.57
N VAL A 193 -10.84 -34.33 -13.22
CA VAL A 193 -11.61 -33.49 -14.16
C VAL A 193 -11.07 -32.08 -14.11
N VAL A 194 -10.60 -31.59 -15.25
CA VAL A 194 -10.19 -30.21 -15.44
C VAL A 194 -11.24 -29.52 -16.28
N ARG A 195 -11.89 -28.49 -15.76
CA ARG A 195 -12.85 -27.69 -16.50
C ARG A 195 -12.20 -26.36 -16.90
N THR A 196 -12.28 -26.06 -18.18
CA THR A 196 -11.79 -24.81 -18.79
C THR A 196 -12.95 -23.88 -19.17
N LEU A 197 -12.61 -22.63 -19.44
CA LEU A 197 -13.52 -21.63 -20.00
C LEU A 197 -14.06 -22.05 -21.36
#